data_3d2a1ea2e54ac61ddf99dec732d290b6
#
_entry.id   3d2a1ea2e54ac61ddf99dec732d290b6
#
_cell.length_a   1.000
_cell.length_b   1.000
_cell.length_c   1.000
_cell.angle_alpha   90.00
_cell.angle_beta   90.00
_cell.angle_gamma   90.00
#
_symmetry.space_group_name_H-M   'P 1'
#
loop_
_entity.id
_entity.type
_entity.pdbx_description
1 polymer ?
#
loop_
_entity_poly.entity_id
_entity_poly.type
_entity_poly.pdbx_seq_one_letter_code
_entity_poly.pdbx_strand_id
1 'polypeptide(L)'
;GERFTQSAWSSAKSGGLRELQSRRYPTARIDSSLADVDADKNEANVSVIYDPGAAYTFGPLVIEGSQRYDPVGLARVARLPEGQEYDQVAMLDTQQRLVRSGYYDSVFLTLADAPAVQPGDSEQKQDDARAAQGANVTSPVIAKVREAKLQKWVFGVGVSTDTGPRLSIDHTHNQVPWLNWRAVSKLQLDRKNPLISTQLTALPGEDYWRWFVGGKLEREPVGDFTVNSAQLRAGKSKSEEHIDRNYYLQYDYAKTQGAGAP
;
A
#
# COMPACT_ATOMS: atom_id res chain seq x y z
N GLY A 1 14.28 -23.60 34.13
CA GLY A 1 14.08 -22.18 33.89
C GLY A 1 15.22 -21.63 33.04
N GLU A 2 14.96 -20.62 32.24
CA GLU A 2 15.99 -19.92 31.47
C GLU A 2 16.82 -19.03 32.40
N ARG A 3 18.08 -18.83 32.02
CA ARG A 3 19.01 -17.99 32.78
C ARG A 3 18.63 -16.53 32.62
N PHE A 4 18.47 -15.81 33.73
CA PHE A 4 18.22 -14.37 33.69
C PHE A 4 19.40 -13.62 33.06
N THR A 5 19.10 -12.79 32.05
CA THR A 5 20.06 -11.86 31.48
C THR A 5 19.38 -10.52 31.24
N GLN A 6 20.13 -9.41 31.35
CA GLN A 6 19.61 -8.08 31.09
C GLN A 6 19.04 -7.93 29.66
N SER A 7 19.65 -8.60 28.68
CA SER A 7 19.18 -8.59 27.30
C SER A 7 17.83 -9.29 27.14
N ALA A 8 17.66 -10.49 27.72
CA ALA A 8 16.39 -11.22 27.69
C ALA A 8 15.28 -10.42 28.38
N TRP A 9 15.59 -9.81 29.53
CA TRP A 9 14.66 -8.96 30.26
C TRP A 9 14.22 -7.75 29.44
N SER A 10 15.17 -7.03 28.82
CA SER A 10 14.84 -5.89 27.95
C SER A 10 14.01 -6.30 26.72
N SER A 11 14.32 -7.46 26.13
CA SER A 11 13.58 -8.00 24.99
C SER A 11 12.14 -8.39 25.38
N ALA A 12 11.95 -9.01 26.55
CA ALA A 12 10.63 -9.39 27.06
C ALA A 12 9.73 -8.15 27.28
N LYS A 13 10.27 -7.11 27.94
CA LYS A 13 9.56 -5.85 28.16
C LYS A 13 9.14 -5.17 26.86
N SER A 14 10.08 -5.04 25.93
CA SER A 14 9.80 -4.40 24.63
C SER A 14 8.91 -5.27 23.75
N GLY A 15 8.94 -6.59 23.90
CA GLY A 15 8.06 -7.52 23.21
C GLY A 15 6.60 -7.33 23.66
N GLY A 16 6.35 -7.33 24.98
CA GLY A 16 5.01 -7.09 25.52
C GLY A 16 4.46 -5.72 25.15
N LEU A 17 5.30 -4.67 25.19
CA LEU A 17 4.90 -3.33 24.78
C LEU A 17 4.51 -3.29 23.30
N ARG A 18 5.32 -3.88 22.41
CA ARG A 18 5.02 -3.93 20.97
C ARG A 18 3.72 -4.68 20.69
N GLU A 19 3.44 -5.76 21.40
CA GLU A 19 2.18 -6.50 21.24
C GLU A 19 0.97 -5.63 21.57
N LEU A 20 1.03 -4.86 22.64
CA LEU A 20 -0.02 -3.90 23.00
C LEU A 20 -0.15 -2.78 21.95
N GLN A 21 0.98 -2.21 21.52
CA GLN A 21 1.02 -1.11 20.55
C GLN A 21 0.63 -1.55 19.13
N SER A 22 0.78 -2.82 18.79
CA SER A 22 0.40 -3.35 17.47
C SER A 22 -1.11 -3.49 17.30
N ARG A 23 -1.86 -3.57 18.40
CA ARG A 23 -3.31 -3.75 18.39
C ARG A 23 -3.98 -2.90 19.46
N ARG A 24 -5.04 -2.24 19.09
CA ARG A 24 -5.97 -1.51 19.96
C ARG A 24 -5.35 -0.38 20.80
N TYR A 25 -4.11 -0.51 21.30
CA TYR A 25 -3.47 0.42 22.23
C TYR A 25 -2.19 1.06 21.69
N PRO A 26 -2.23 1.85 20.61
CA PRO A 26 -1.02 2.41 19.98
C PRO A 26 -0.21 3.34 20.90
N THR A 27 -0.82 3.85 21.96
CA THR A 27 -0.19 4.74 22.94
C THR A 27 0.28 4.03 24.21
N ALA A 28 0.23 2.69 24.24
CA ALA A 28 0.68 1.91 25.39
C ALA A 28 2.15 2.21 25.73
N ARG A 29 2.45 2.18 27.03
CA ARG A 29 3.78 2.42 27.58
C ARG A 29 4.08 1.49 28.74
N ILE A 30 5.36 1.41 29.14
CA ILE A 30 5.74 0.75 30.38
C ILE A 30 5.60 1.78 31.49
N ASP A 31 4.72 1.49 32.45
CA ASP A 31 4.54 2.31 33.64
C ASP A 31 5.64 2.04 34.66
N SER A 32 5.90 0.78 34.99
CA SER A 32 7.00 0.39 35.84
C SER A 32 7.58 -0.97 35.49
N SER A 33 8.83 -1.19 35.84
CA SER A 33 9.49 -2.48 35.66
C SER A 33 10.54 -2.73 36.73
N LEU A 34 10.48 -3.89 37.36
CA LEU A 34 11.38 -4.29 38.45
C LEU A 34 11.96 -5.68 38.12
N ALA A 35 13.24 -5.83 38.35
CA ALA A 35 13.90 -7.13 38.37
C ALA A 35 14.65 -7.23 39.72
N ASP A 36 14.18 -8.10 40.60
CA ASP A 36 14.82 -8.42 41.88
C ASP A 36 15.57 -9.74 41.73
N VAL A 37 16.90 -9.67 41.85
CA VAL A 37 17.80 -10.80 41.62
C VAL A 37 18.40 -11.25 42.95
N ASP A 38 18.02 -12.43 43.42
CA ASP A 38 18.60 -13.11 44.57
C ASP A 38 19.72 -14.04 44.09
N ALA A 39 20.96 -13.58 44.25
CA ALA A 39 22.15 -14.35 43.79
C ALA A 39 22.38 -15.60 44.66
N ASP A 40 21.97 -15.58 45.95
CA ASP A 40 22.20 -16.70 46.86
C ASP A 40 21.27 -17.86 46.56
N LYS A 41 20.05 -17.55 46.09
CA LYS A 41 19.07 -18.57 45.69
C LYS A 41 19.08 -18.87 44.19
N ASN A 42 19.87 -18.17 43.42
CA ASN A 42 19.86 -18.22 41.96
C ASN A 42 18.47 -17.97 41.34
N GLU A 43 17.70 -17.03 41.90
CA GLU A 43 16.36 -16.69 41.50
C GLU A 43 16.29 -15.22 41.06
N ALA A 44 15.43 -14.94 40.11
CA ALA A 44 15.11 -13.57 39.67
C ALA A 44 13.59 -13.42 39.60
N ASN A 45 13.04 -12.50 40.42
CA ASN A 45 11.64 -12.10 40.38
C ASN A 45 11.50 -10.87 39.50
N VAL A 46 10.75 -10.99 38.40
CA VAL A 46 10.55 -9.92 37.44
C VAL A 46 9.10 -9.46 37.40
N SER A 47 8.88 -8.16 37.40
CA SER A 47 7.56 -7.54 37.31
C SER A 47 7.58 -6.40 36.27
N VAL A 48 6.58 -6.36 35.41
CA VAL A 48 6.35 -5.26 34.46
C VAL A 48 4.89 -4.85 34.54
N ILE A 49 4.66 -3.55 34.68
CA ILE A 49 3.34 -2.96 34.65
C ILE A 49 3.28 -2.13 33.35
N TYR A 50 2.30 -2.45 32.50
CA TYR A 50 2.03 -1.70 31.29
C TYR A 50 0.81 -0.80 31.52
N ASP A 51 0.92 0.44 31.10
CA ASP A 51 -0.21 1.34 30.93
C ASP A 51 -0.69 1.26 29.48
N PRO A 52 -1.87 0.69 29.19
CA PRO A 52 -2.35 0.56 27.82
C PRO A 52 -2.78 1.90 27.21
N GLY A 53 -3.09 2.92 28.04
CA GLY A 53 -3.70 4.14 27.56
C GLY A 53 -5.13 3.94 27.04
N ALA A 54 -5.55 4.74 26.05
CA ALA A 54 -6.85 4.62 25.41
C ALA A 54 -6.88 3.48 24.39
N ALA A 55 -8.05 2.89 24.21
CA ALA A 55 -8.32 1.95 23.11
C ALA A 55 -8.73 2.75 21.85
N TYR A 56 -8.07 2.49 20.73
CA TYR A 56 -8.32 3.23 19.49
C TYR A 56 -9.11 2.42 18.47
N THR A 57 -10.00 3.12 17.76
CA THR A 57 -10.67 2.65 16.55
C THR A 57 -10.33 3.59 15.41
N PHE A 58 -10.25 3.06 14.18
CA PHE A 58 -10.01 3.87 12.99
C PHE A 58 -11.19 4.77 12.69
N GLY A 59 -10.95 6.07 12.64
CA GLY A 59 -11.84 7.04 12.05
C GLY A 59 -11.61 7.19 10.54
N PRO A 60 -12.13 8.26 9.91
CA PRO A 60 -11.95 8.49 8.48
C PRO A 60 -10.50 8.76 8.12
N LEU A 61 -10.12 8.36 6.89
CA LEU A 61 -8.81 8.67 6.32
C LEU A 61 -8.81 10.06 5.70
N VAL A 62 -7.96 10.94 6.20
CA VAL A 62 -7.75 12.30 5.68
C VAL A 62 -6.41 12.36 4.97
N ILE A 63 -6.40 12.72 3.69
CA ILE A 63 -5.17 12.85 2.91
C ILE A 63 -4.74 14.32 2.85
N GLU A 64 -3.58 14.61 3.40
CA GLU A 64 -2.96 15.93 3.41
C GLU A 64 -1.77 15.99 2.44
N GLY A 65 -1.66 17.08 1.68
CA GLY A 65 -0.57 17.29 0.72
C GLY A 65 -0.91 16.85 -0.71
N SER A 66 -2.11 16.32 -0.96
CA SER A 66 -2.62 16.04 -2.31
C SER A 66 -3.26 17.31 -2.89
N GLN A 67 -2.64 17.87 -3.93
CA GLN A 67 -3.12 19.08 -4.63
C GLN A 67 -3.62 18.78 -6.03
N ARG A 68 -2.98 17.82 -6.69
CA ARG A 68 -3.26 17.44 -8.07
C ARG A 68 -4.24 16.28 -8.16
N TYR A 69 -4.04 15.28 -7.33
CA TYR A 69 -4.80 14.04 -7.40
C TYR A 69 -5.98 14.08 -6.44
N ASP A 70 -7.09 13.44 -6.83
CA ASP A 70 -8.32 13.38 -6.02
C ASP A 70 -8.07 12.61 -4.69
N PRO A 71 -8.06 13.30 -3.54
CA PRO A 71 -7.82 12.66 -2.26
C PRO A 71 -8.95 11.71 -1.85
N VAL A 72 -10.20 11.99 -2.26
CA VAL A 72 -11.35 11.15 -1.91
C VAL A 72 -11.28 9.82 -2.65
N GLY A 73 -11.02 9.84 -3.94
CA GLY A 73 -10.83 8.62 -4.73
C GLY A 73 -9.63 7.81 -4.25
N LEU A 74 -8.54 8.47 -3.82
CA LEU A 74 -7.36 7.81 -3.28
C LEU A 74 -7.55 7.28 -1.86
N ALA A 75 -8.40 7.89 -1.03
CA ALA A 75 -8.82 7.31 0.24
C ALA A 75 -9.56 5.97 0.02
N ARG A 76 -10.38 5.88 -1.04
CA ARG A 76 -11.01 4.60 -1.43
C ARG A 76 -10.00 3.55 -1.91
N VAL A 77 -8.91 3.98 -2.57
CA VAL A 77 -7.79 3.06 -2.93
C VAL A 77 -7.10 2.53 -1.67
N ALA A 78 -6.95 3.37 -0.66
CA ALA A 78 -6.29 3.06 0.60
C ALA A 78 -7.03 1.97 1.40
N ARG A 79 -8.38 1.99 1.40
CA ARG A 79 -9.24 1.02 2.10
C ARG A 79 -8.89 0.86 3.56
N LEU A 80 -8.79 1.98 4.26
CA LEU A 80 -8.68 1.93 5.70
C LEU A 80 -9.96 1.27 6.28
N PRO A 81 -9.85 0.31 7.19
CA PRO A 81 -11.04 -0.32 7.81
C PRO A 81 -11.64 0.59 8.88
N GLU A 82 -12.36 1.64 8.44
CA GLU A 82 -13.01 2.60 9.34
C GLU A 82 -13.98 1.91 10.30
N GLY A 83 -14.00 2.35 11.55
CA GLY A 83 -14.84 1.78 12.63
C GLY A 83 -14.29 0.49 13.24
N GLN A 84 -13.24 -0.11 12.70
CA GLN A 84 -12.58 -1.26 13.31
C GLN A 84 -11.55 -0.83 14.35
N GLU A 85 -11.22 -1.74 15.26
CA GLU A 85 -10.15 -1.50 16.24
C GLU A 85 -8.81 -1.25 15.53
N TYR A 86 -7.98 -0.41 16.14
CA TYR A 86 -6.65 -0.13 15.61
C TYR A 86 -5.83 -1.42 15.48
N ASP A 87 -5.28 -1.61 14.32
CA ASP A 87 -4.34 -2.68 13.98
C ASP A 87 -3.21 -2.11 13.13
N GLN A 88 -1.98 -2.29 13.58
CA GLN A 88 -0.79 -1.77 12.89
C GLN A 88 -0.61 -2.39 11.51
N VAL A 89 -1.00 -3.65 11.32
CA VAL A 89 -0.91 -4.33 10.03
C VAL A 89 -1.88 -3.69 9.04
N ALA A 90 -3.14 -3.45 9.46
CA ALA A 90 -4.13 -2.76 8.63
C ALA A 90 -3.68 -1.35 8.23
N MET A 91 -3.03 -0.63 9.15
CA MET A 91 -2.47 0.69 8.87
C MET A 91 -1.32 0.62 7.84
N LEU A 92 -0.40 -0.33 7.99
CA LEU A 92 0.69 -0.55 7.04
C LEU A 92 0.17 -0.98 5.65
N ASP A 93 -0.83 -1.84 5.60
CA ASP A 93 -1.47 -2.25 4.34
C ASP A 93 -2.14 -1.07 3.64
N THR A 94 -2.81 -0.21 4.39
CA THR A 94 -3.38 1.05 3.90
C THR A 94 -2.32 1.95 3.28
N GLN A 95 -1.20 2.13 3.98
CA GLN A 95 -0.04 2.88 3.49
C GLN A 95 0.52 2.26 2.20
N GLN A 96 0.71 0.95 2.18
CA GLN A 96 1.24 0.27 1.01
C GLN A 96 0.33 0.37 -0.21
N ARG A 97 -1.01 0.30 -0.02
CA ARG A 97 -1.97 0.48 -1.12
C ARG A 97 -1.86 1.88 -1.72
N LEU A 98 -1.72 2.92 -0.89
CA LEU A 98 -1.49 4.29 -1.37
C LEU A 98 -0.18 4.42 -2.13
N VAL A 99 0.92 3.87 -1.64
CA VAL A 99 2.22 3.90 -2.33
C VAL A 99 2.16 3.11 -3.65
N ARG A 100 1.60 1.89 -3.62
CA ARG A 100 1.45 1.03 -4.82
C ARG A 100 0.51 1.62 -5.87
N SER A 101 -0.37 2.52 -5.49
CA SER A 101 -1.24 3.22 -6.43
C SER A 101 -0.45 4.01 -7.47
N GLY A 102 0.79 4.45 -7.11
CA GLY A 102 1.69 5.22 -7.94
C GLY A 102 1.31 6.69 -8.11
N TYR A 103 0.30 7.18 -7.37
CA TYR A 103 -0.04 8.60 -7.30
C TYR A 103 0.83 9.35 -6.28
N TYR A 104 1.40 8.64 -5.30
CA TYR A 104 2.24 9.20 -4.26
C TYR A 104 3.61 8.52 -4.22
N ASP A 105 4.67 9.33 -4.10
CA ASP A 105 6.05 8.86 -3.92
C ASP A 105 6.33 8.48 -2.47
N SER A 106 5.68 9.15 -1.52
CA SER A 106 5.78 8.82 -0.10
C SER A 106 4.46 9.08 0.60
N VAL A 107 4.16 8.24 1.59
CA VAL A 107 2.96 8.29 2.41
C VAL A 107 3.35 8.01 3.85
N PHE A 108 2.94 8.89 4.76
CA PHE A 108 3.06 8.67 6.21
C PHE A 108 1.68 8.70 6.83
N LEU A 109 1.35 7.65 7.58
CA LEU A 109 0.09 7.56 8.31
C LEU A 109 0.32 7.82 9.79
N THR A 110 -0.54 8.65 10.39
CA THR A 110 -0.58 8.92 11.83
C THR A 110 -2.01 8.97 12.31
N LEU A 111 -2.26 8.58 13.57
CA LEU A 111 -3.52 8.85 14.24
C LEU A 111 -3.54 10.32 14.67
N ALA A 112 -4.65 11.03 14.40
CA ALA A 112 -4.75 12.48 14.65
C ALA A 112 -4.69 12.82 16.17
N ASP A 113 -5.36 12.01 16.97
CA ASP A 113 -5.53 12.28 18.41
C ASP A 113 -4.59 11.44 19.30
N ALA A 114 -3.65 10.68 18.69
CA ALA A 114 -2.65 9.96 19.47
C ALA A 114 -1.62 10.97 20.02
N PRO A 115 -1.58 11.23 21.34
CA PRO A 115 -0.58 12.12 21.89
C PRO A 115 0.82 11.54 21.60
N ALA A 116 1.63 12.28 20.90
CA ALA A 116 3.04 11.96 20.74
C ALA A 116 3.73 12.16 22.09
N VAL A 117 3.74 11.15 22.94
CA VAL A 117 4.43 11.18 24.23
C VAL A 117 5.93 11.07 23.95
N GLN A 118 6.64 12.18 24.07
CA GLN A 118 8.10 12.19 24.01
C GLN A 118 8.68 12.09 25.44
N PRO A 119 9.85 11.44 25.63
CA PRO A 119 10.55 11.46 26.90
C PRO A 119 10.87 12.90 27.30
N GLY A 120 10.21 13.41 28.35
CA GLY A 120 10.37 14.80 28.84
C GLY A 120 9.10 15.67 28.74
N ASP A 121 7.99 15.13 28.30
CA ASP A 121 6.70 15.86 28.30
C ASP A 121 6.23 16.20 29.71
N SER A 122 5.60 17.40 29.85
CA SER A 122 5.12 17.97 31.11
C SER A 122 4.08 17.08 31.80
N GLU A 123 4.01 17.14 33.12
CA GLU A 123 3.07 16.39 33.98
C GLU A 123 1.61 16.50 33.50
N GLN A 124 1.22 17.63 32.92
CA GLN A 124 -0.12 17.87 32.40
C GLN A 124 -0.51 16.94 31.24
N LYS A 125 0.43 16.64 30.33
CA LYS A 125 0.21 15.65 29.25
C LYS A 125 0.13 14.20 29.77
N GLN A 126 0.79 13.94 30.91
CA GLN A 126 0.72 12.63 31.54
C GLN A 126 -0.62 12.43 32.25
N ASP A 127 -1.20 13.49 32.84
CA ASP A 127 -2.52 13.44 33.48
C ASP A 127 -3.64 13.33 32.44
N ASP A 128 -3.55 14.00 31.30
CA ASP A 128 -4.49 13.85 30.18
C ASP A 128 -4.46 12.43 29.60
N ALA A 129 -3.27 11.83 29.50
CA ALA A 129 -3.11 10.43 29.09
C ALA A 129 -3.68 9.44 30.11
N ARG A 130 -3.59 9.73 31.43
CA ARG A 130 -4.19 8.94 32.49
C ARG A 130 -5.72 9.05 32.52
N ALA A 131 -6.27 10.24 32.26
CA ALA A 131 -7.72 10.44 32.15
C ALA A 131 -8.33 9.69 30.94
N ALA A 132 -7.52 9.39 29.94
CA ALA A 132 -7.93 8.60 28.77
C ALA A 132 -7.84 7.08 28.98
N GLN A 133 -7.36 6.60 30.14
CA GLN A 133 -7.25 5.17 30.42
C GLN A 133 -8.63 4.49 30.36
N GLY A 134 -8.74 3.48 29.49
CA GLY A 134 -9.97 2.71 29.27
C GLY A 134 -11.03 3.40 28.41
N ALA A 135 -10.80 4.62 27.93
CA ALA A 135 -11.67 5.26 26.95
C ALA A 135 -11.51 4.61 25.56
N ASN A 136 -12.62 4.47 24.84
CA ASN A 136 -12.59 4.14 23.42
C ASN A 136 -12.54 5.44 22.61
N VAL A 137 -11.48 5.61 21.83
CA VAL A 137 -11.25 6.82 21.02
C VAL A 137 -11.32 6.46 19.54
N THR A 138 -12.26 7.05 18.81
CA THR A 138 -12.26 6.98 17.34
C THR A 138 -11.38 8.11 16.81
N SER A 139 -10.23 7.75 16.25
CA SER A 139 -9.24 8.71 15.78
C SER A 139 -9.18 8.74 14.26
N PRO A 140 -9.31 9.92 13.62
CA PRO A 140 -9.01 10.06 12.19
C PRO A 140 -7.56 9.65 11.89
N VAL A 141 -7.37 9.00 10.74
CA VAL A 141 -6.03 8.67 10.25
C VAL A 141 -5.60 9.75 9.26
N ILE A 142 -4.51 10.44 9.57
CA ILE A 142 -3.95 11.46 8.68
C ILE A 142 -2.86 10.83 7.82
N ALA A 143 -3.07 10.88 6.51
CA ALA A 143 -2.08 10.49 5.51
C ALA A 143 -1.36 11.72 4.98
N LYS A 144 -0.14 11.99 5.45
CA LYS A 144 0.74 13.01 4.88
C LYS A 144 1.42 12.44 3.65
N VAL A 145 1.16 13.04 2.48
CA VAL A 145 1.62 12.48 1.20
C VAL A 145 2.50 13.47 0.45
N ARG A 146 3.41 12.91 -0.35
CA ARG A 146 4.12 13.63 -1.40
C ARG A 146 3.69 13.06 -2.75
N GLU A 147 3.14 13.93 -3.60
CA GLU A 147 2.64 13.54 -4.90
C GLU A 147 3.75 13.03 -5.83
N ALA A 148 3.46 11.97 -6.55
CA ALA A 148 4.29 11.50 -7.65
C ALA A 148 4.18 12.47 -8.85
N LYS A 149 5.17 12.42 -9.73
CA LYS A 149 5.17 13.20 -10.96
C LYS A 149 3.98 12.84 -11.83
N LEU A 150 3.42 13.83 -12.53
CA LEU A 150 2.30 13.64 -13.43
C LEU A 150 2.61 12.62 -14.53
N GLN A 151 3.84 12.66 -15.06
CA GLN A 151 4.32 11.76 -16.10
C GLN A 151 5.62 11.10 -15.68
N LYS A 152 5.75 9.82 -16.02
CA LYS A 152 6.97 9.03 -15.84
C LYS A 152 7.28 8.30 -17.15
N TRP A 153 8.52 8.43 -17.61
CA TRP A 153 9.05 7.74 -18.75
C TRP A 153 10.17 6.81 -18.31
N VAL A 154 10.13 5.58 -18.79
CA VAL A 154 11.20 4.60 -18.54
C VAL A 154 11.63 4.05 -19.89
N PHE A 155 12.92 4.15 -20.20
CA PHE A 155 13.51 3.63 -21.42
C PHE A 155 14.32 2.40 -21.10
N GLY A 156 14.14 1.33 -21.85
CA GLY A 156 14.88 0.09 -21.72
C GLY A 156 15.54 -0.30 -23.02
N VAL A 157 16.78 -0.75 -22.94
CA VAL A 157 17.51 -1.37 -24.05
C VAL A 157 17.95 -2.77 -23.65
N GLY A 158 17.89 -3.71 -24.56
CA GLY A 158 18.26 -5.10 -24.29
C GLY A 158 18.66 -5.82 -25.56
N VAL A 159 19.32 -6.96 -25.40
CA VAL A 159 19.68 -7.86 -26.49
C VAL A 159 19.27 -9.26 -26.09
N SER A 160 18.64 -9.99 -26.99
CA SER A 160 18.28 -11.40 -26.83
C SER A 160 18.86 -12.20 -27.99
N THR A 161 19.26 -13.43 -27.71
CA THR A 161 19.77 -14.36 -28.75
C THR A 161 18.71 -14.72 -29.76
N ASP A 162 17.42 -14.73 -29.37
CA ASP A 162 16.31 -15.17 -30.22
C ASP A 162 15.68 -14.04 -31.02
N THR A 163 15.57 -12.84 -30.44
CA THR A 163 14.87 -11.70 -31.02
C THR A 163 15.78 -10.55 -31.42
N GLY A 164 17.09 -10.62 -31.05
CA GLY A 164 18.07 -9.58 -31.32
C GLY A 164 17.92 -8.36 -30.38
N PRO A 165 18.27 -7.16 -30.91
CA PRO A 165 18.15 -5.93 -30.12
C PRO A 165 16.69 -5.58 -29.84
N ARG A 166 16.43 -5.07 -28.63
CA ARG A 166 15.13 -4.61 -28.15
C ARG A 166 15.23 -3.21 -27.59
N LEU A 167 14.28 -2.38 -27.92
CA LEU A 167 14.05 -1.07 -27.31
C LEU A 167 12.66 -1.09 -26.66
N SER A 168 12.54 -0.60 -25.42
CA SER A 168 11.25 -0.42 -24.76
C SER A 168 11.09 0.98 -24.20
N ILE A 169 9.87 1.47 -24.24
CA ILE A 169 9.45 2.74 -23.66
C ILE A 169 8.20 2.48 -22.87
N ASP A 170 8.27 2.69 -21.56
CA ASP A 170 7.11 2.65 -20.66
C ASP A 170 6.75 4.08 -20.28
N HIS A 171 5.53 4.49 -20.53
CA HIS A 171 5.01 5.81 -20.18
C HIS A 171 3.83 5.67 -19.24
N THR A 172 3.90 6.34 -18.09
CA THR A 172 2.79 6.48 -17.17
C THR A 172 2.37 7.93 -17.11
N HIS A 173 1.08 8.20 -17.30
CA HIS A 173 0.46 9.49 -17.09
C HIS A 173 -0.58 9.33 -15.97
N ASN A 174 -0.32 9.91 -14.79
CA ASN A 174 -1.15 9.67 -13.59
C ASN A 174 -2.53 10.33 -13.66
N GLN A 175 -2.73 11.33 -14.52
CA GLN A 175 -4.02 12.02 -14.66
C GLN A 175 -4.15 12.56 -16.08
N VAL A 176 -4.72 11.76 -16.98
CA VAL A 176 -4.96 12.19 -18.37
C VAL A 176 -5.94 13.37 -18.37
N PRO A 177 -5.64 14.46 -19.11
CA PRO A 177 -6.54 15.61 -19.22
C PRO A 177 -7.97 15.22 -19.58
N TRP A 178 -8.97 15.92 -19.02
CA TRP A 178 -10.42 15.73 -19.15
C TRP A 178 -10.99 14.42 -18.62
N LEU A 179 -10.22 13.32 -18.66
CA LEU A 179 -10.69 12.01 -18.20
C LEU A 179 -10.36 11.76 -16.72
N ASN A 180 -9.31 12.38 -16.20
CA ASN A 180 -8.77 12.18 -14.85
C ASN A 180 -8.38 10.73 -14.55
N TRP A 181 -8.19 9.91 -15.58
CA TRP A 181 -7.78 8.52 -15.46
C TRP A 181 -6.26 8.40 -15.56
N ARG A 182 -5.74 7.36 -14.97
CA ARG A 182 -4.33 7.00 -15.13
C ARG A 182 -4.15 6.20 -16.41
N ALA A 183 -3.19 6.58 -17.23
CA ALA A 183 -2.76 5.86 -18.42
C ALA A 183 -1.41 5.20 -18.18
N VAL A 184 -1.31 3.93 -18.53
CA VAL A 184 -0.05 3.19 -18.60
C VAL A 184 0.10 2.68 -20.02
N SER A 185 1.13 3.15 -20.72
CA SER A 185 1.41 2.81 -22.12
C SER A 185 2.78 2.14 -22.21
N LYS A 186 2.87 1.14 -23.05
CA LYS A 186 4.11 0.43 -23.33
C LYS A 186 4.32 0.34 -24.82
N LEU A 187 5.49 0.74 -25.29
CA LEU A 187 5.99 0.49 -26.61
C LEU A 187 7.21 -0.42 -26.51
N GLN A 188 7.19 -1.53 -27.21
CA GLN A 188 8.32 -2.42 -27.33
C GLN A 188 8.62 -2.61 -28.82
N LEU A 189 9.83 -2.31 -29.20
CA LEU A 189 10.34 -2.48 -30.54
C LEU A 189 11.43 -3.55 -30.49
N ASP A 190 11.15 -4.68 -31.07
CA ASP A 190 12.14 -5.70 -31.37
C ASP A 190 11.90 -6.23 -32.81
N ARG A 191 12.84 -7.04 -33.29
CA ARG A 191 12.80 -7.48 -34.67
C ARG A 191 11.65 -8.45 -34.96
N LYS A 192 11.21 -9.23 -33.97
CA LYS A 192 10.23 -10.30 -34.15
C LYS A 192 8.87 -9.94 -33.52
N ASN A 193 8.87 -9.34 -32.34
CA ASN A 193 7.67 -9.15 -31.54
C ASN A 193 7.45 -7.68 -31.14
N PRO A 194 7.26 -6.75 -32.11
CA PRO A 194 6.89 -5.39 -31.74
C PRO A 194 5.51 -5.35 -31.10
N LEU A 195 5.38 -4.53 -30.04
CA LEU A 195 4.17 -4.42 -29.22
C LEU A 195 3.93 -2.96 -28.86
N ILE A 196 2.69 -2.52 -28.99
CA ILE A 196 2.21 -1.29 -28.37
C ILE A 196 0.95 -1.59 -27.55
N SER A 197 0.89 -1.09 -26.34
CA SER A 197 -0.29 -1.22 -25.50
C SER A 197 -0.52 0.03 -24.68
N THR A 198 -1.77 0.31 -24.39
CA THR A 198 -2.19 1.39 -23.50
C THR A 198 -3.36 0.91 -22.66
N GLN A 199 -3.33 1.17 -21.37
CA GLN A 199 -4.44 0.93 -20.45
C GLN A 199 -4.74 2.19 -19.67
N LEU A 200 -6.00 2.62 -19.70
CA LEU A 200 -6.55 3.68 -18.91
C LEU A 200 -7.33 3.07 -17.74
N THR A 201 -7.17 3.63 -16.55
CA THR A 201 -7.83 3.13 -15.34
C THR A 201 -8.32 4.30 -14.52
N ALA A 202 -9.61 4.27 -14.14
CA ALA A 202 -10.22 5.24 -13.26
C ALA A 202 -9.83 5.01 -11.80
N LEU A 203 -9.98 6.05 -10.95
CA LEU A 203 -10.06 5.85 -9.51
C LEU A 203 -11.35 5.10 -9.14
N PRO A 204 -11.39 4.36 -8.02
CA PRO A 204 -12.59 3.66 -7.60
C PRO A 204 -13.72 4.62 -7.23
N GLY A 205 -14.93 4.27 -7.63
CA GLY A 205 -16.16 4.92 -7.20
C GLY A 205 -16.51 4.62 -5.73
N GLU A 206 -17.68 5.03 -5.28
CA GLU A 206 -18.19 4.77 -3.91
C GLU A 206 -18.39 3.29 -3.64
N ASP A 207 -18.70 2.53 -4.69
CA ASP A 207 -18.87 1.08 -4.68
C ASP A 207 -17.55 0.29 -4.77
N TYR A 208 -16.41 0.99 -4.73
CA TYR A 208 -15.05 0.48 -4.92
C TYR A 208 -14.76 -0.15 -6.29
N TRP A 209 -15.69 -0.05 -7.26
CA TRP A 209 -15.42 -0.43 -8.64
C TRP A 209 -14.66 0.66 -9.37
N ARG A 210 -13.71 0.26 -10.20
CA ARG A 210 -12.95 1.14 -11.08
C ARG A 210 -13.07 0.69 -12.52
N TRP A 211 -13.34 1.62 -13.40
CA TRP A 211 -13.39 1.38 -14.82
C TRP A 211 -11.99 1.28 -15.42
N PHE A 212 -11.86 0.47 -16.42
CA PHE A 212 -10.66 0.42 -17.25
C PHE A 212 -11.01 0.24 -18.72
N VAL A 213 -10.13 0.78 -19.59
CA VAL A 213 -10.15 0.59 -21.04
C VAL A 213 -8.72 0.37 -21.46
N GLY A 214 -8.48 -0.63 -22.32
CA GLY A 214 -7.14 -0.94 -22.83
C GLY A 214 -7.17 -1.37 -24.27
N GLY A 215 -6.07 -1.08 -24.95
CA GLY A 215 -5.77 -1.53 -26.31
C GLY A 215 -4.38 -2.11 -26.40
N LYS A 216 -4.22 -3.14 -27.21
CA LYS A 216 -2.93 -3.79 -27.48
C LYS A 216 -2.84 -4.13 -28.98
N LEU A 217 -1.73 -3.78 -29.59
CA LEU A 217 -1.34 -4.23 -30.93
C LEU A 217 -0.03 -4.99 -30.79
N GLU A 218 0.04 -6.16 -31.40
CA GLU A 218 1.20 -7.03 -31.29
C GLU A 218 1.41 -7.77 -32.60
N ARG A 219 2.67 -8.01 -32.92
CA ARG A 219 3.07 -8.90 -34.00
C ARG A 219 3.91 -10.02 -33.40
N GLU A 220 3.57 -11.25 -33.73
CA GLU A 220 4.24 -12.44 -33.21
C GLU A 220 4.52 -13.45 -34.33
N PRO A 221 5.76 -13.93 -34.48
CA PRO A 221 6.07 -15.05 -35.37
C PRO A 221 5.64 -16.36 -34.69
N VAL A 222 4.87 -17.17 -35.41
CA VAL A 222 4.41 -18.51 -34.96
C VAL A 222 4.80 -19.52 -36.01
N GLY A 223 5.95 -20.19 -35.84
CA GLY A 223 6.52 -21.07 -36.88
C GLY A 223 6.87 -20.27 -38.15
N ASP A 224 6.33 -20.69 -39.29
CA ASP A 224 6.53 -20.06 -40.61
C ASP A 224 5.54 -18.90 -40.89
N PHE A 225 4.66 -18.62 -39.93
CA PHE A 225 3.66 -17.57 -40.05
C PHE A 225 3.98 -16.38 -39.15
N THR A 226 3.42 -15.24 -39.51
CA THR A 226 3.40 -14.05 -38.67
C THR A 226 1.95 -13.70 -38.35
N VAL A 227 1.64 -13.58 -37.07
CA VAL A 227 0.32 -13.16 -36.58
C VAL A 227 0.39 -11.71 -36.17
N ASN A 228 -0.45 -10.86 -36.78
CA ASN A 228 -0.69 -9.50 -36.32
C ASN A 228 -2.00 -9.49 -35.55
N SER A 229 -1.97 -9.11 -34.30
CA SER A 229 -3.15 -9.10 -33.43
C SER A 229 -3.47 -7.71 -32.93
N ALA A 230 -4.76 -7.42 -32.80
CA ALA A 230 -5.29 -6.22 -32.16
C ALA A 230 -6.30 -6.65 -31.08
N GLN A 231 -6.16 -6.13 -29.89
CA GLN A 231 -7.05 -6.40 -28.77
C GLN A 231 -7.58 -5.08 -28.22
N LEU A 232 -8.89 -5.02 -28.01
CA LEU A 232 -9.56 -3.96 -27.27
C LEU A 232 -10.29 -4.57 -26.08
N ARG A 233 -10.18 -3.93 -24.93
CA ARG A 233 -10.75 -4.42 -23.67
C ARG A 233 -11.31 -3.26 -22.87
N ALA A 234 -12.55 -3.39 -22.40
CA ALA A 234 -13.17 -2.41 -21.55
C ALA A 234 -13.99 -3.11 -20.47
N GLY A 235 -13.96 -2.58 -19.26
CA GLY A 235 -14.65 -3.22 -18.15
C GLY A 235 -14.50 -2.50 -16.84
N LYS A 236 -14.87 -3.21 -15.77
CA LYS A 236 -14.71 -2.75 -14.40
C LYS A 236 -14.06 -3.83 -13.53
N SER A 237 -13.27 -3.39 -12.57
CA SER A 237 -12.59 -4.26 -11.63
C SER A 237 -12.81 -3.79 -10.19
N LYS A 238 -12.92 -4.75 -9.28
CA LYS A 238 -12.95 -4.53 -7.84
C LYS A 238 -12.04 -5.56 -7.19
N SER A 239 -11.10 -5.11 -6.38
CA SER A 239 -10.22 -6.00 -5.63
C SER A 239 -10.66 -5.96 -4.17
N GLU A 240 -10.97 -7.06 -3.56
CA GLU A 240 -11.26 -7.26 -2.14
C GLU A 240 -10.14 -8.08 -1.54
N GLU A 241 -10.03 -8.16 -0.22
CA GLU A 241 -8.88 -8.79 0.46
C GLU A 241 -8.53 -10.19 -0.06
N HIS A 242 -9.55 -10.97 -0.42
CA HIS A 242 -9.37 -12.37 -0.84
C HIS A 242 -9.88 -12.65 -2.26
N ILE A 243 -10.56 -11.70 -2.90
CA ILE A 243 -11.22 -11.91 -4.19
C ILE A 243 -11.03 -10.71 -5.11
N ASP A 244 -10.46 -10.94 -6.27
CA ASP A 244 -10.43 -9.99 -7.37
C ASP A 244 -11.56 -10.28 -8.36
N ARG A 245 -12.46 -9.30 -8.53
CA ARG A 245 -13.59 -9.38 -9.47
C ARG A 245 -13.33 -8.51 -10.68
N ASN A 246 -13.39 -9.10 -11.86
CA ASN A 246 -13.22 -8.40 -13.12
C ASN A 246 -14.36 -8.75 -14.07
N TYR A 247 -15.06 -7.74 -14.55
CA TYR A 247 -16.05 -7.87 -15.60
C TYR A 247 -15.64 -7.01 -16.78
N TYR A 248 -15.48 -7.63 -17.96
CA TYR A 248 -15.03 -6.92 -19.13
C TYR A 248 -15.57 -7.53 -20.41
N LEU A 249 -15.63 -6.69 -21.44
CA LEU A 249 -15.79 -7.08 -22.83
C LEU A 249 -14.42 -6.97 -23.48
N GLN A 250 -14.12 -7.98 -24.29
CA GLN A 250 -12.88 -8.05 -25.06
C GLN A 250 -13.20 -8.34 -26.52
N TYR A 251 -12.57 -7.62 -27.40
CA TYR A 251 -12.60 -7.86 -28.83
C TYR A 251 -11.17 -8.14 -29.30
N ASP A 252 -10.98 -9.30 -29.92
CA ASP A 252 -9.72 -9.74 -30.48
C ASP A 252 -9.85 -9.86 -32.00
N TYR A 253 -8.89 -9.29 -32.72
CA TYR A 253 -8.73 -9.44 -34.15
C TYR A 253 -7.33 -9.95 -34.44
N ALA A 254 -7.19 -11.00 -35.21
CA ALA A 254 -5.89 -11.55 -35.63
C ALA A 254 -5.88 -11.80 -37.14
N LYS A 255 -4.74 -11.45 -37.75
CA LYS A 255 -4.48 -11.71 -39.17
C LYS A 255 -3.15 -12.44 -39.30
N THR A 256 -3.21 -13.63 -39.90
CA THR A 256 -2.02 -14.44 -40.22
C THR A 256 -1.46 -14.06 -41.61
N GLN A 257 -0.15 -13.98 -41.69
CA GLN A 257 0.59 -13.73 -42.96
C GLN A 257 1.72 -14.76 -43.06
N GLY A 258 1.84 -15.41 -44.21
CA GLY A 258 2.89 -16.40 -44.49
C GLY A 258 2.67 -17.07 -45.84
N ALA A 259 3.64 -17.83 -46.34
CA ALA A 259 3.49 -18.60 -47.54
C ALA A 259 2.45 -19.74 -47.31
N GLY A 260 1.26 -19.61 -47.91
CA GLY A 260 0.16 -20.56 -47.72
C GLY A 260 -0.90 -20.16 -46.71
N ALA A 261 -0.89 -18.92 -46.20
CA ALA A 261 -2.01 -18.42 -45.39
C ALA A 261 -3.28 -18.25 -46.23
N PRO A 262 -4.47 -18.69 -45.77
CA PRO A 262 -5.74 -18.54 -46.48
C PRO A 262 -6.17 -17.08 -46.64
#